data_52f30875880644b7b5f54749a3d27a25
#
_entry.id   52f30875880644b7b5f54749a3d27a25
#
_cell.length_a   1.000
_cell.length_b   1.000
_cell.length_c   1.000
_cell.angle_alpha   90.00
_cell.angle_beta   90.00
_cell.angle_gamma   90.00
#
_symmetry.space_group_name_H-M   'P 1'
#
loop_
_entity.id
_entity.type
_entity.pdbx_description
1 polymer ?
#
loop_
_entity_poly.entity_id
_entity_poly.type
_entity_poly.pdbx_seq_one_letter_code
_entity_poly.pdbx_strand_id
1 'polypeptide(L)'
;MKRLFVALTCLALTVCLLPVSSSAEEKTLMMATTTSTDNTGLLDYLAPKFKEATGIELKWTATGTGKALKLGQNCDVDILMVHAPPAEKKFVADGFGTDRREIMYNDFVIIGPASDPAGIKGKSIKDAFAMLKDKKAVFTSRGDNSGTHKKELSLWKAANLPVPDKESWYVQTGQGMLATINIAAERNGYTMTDRGTYIKYESNMKGNPPLKILVEGDAVLLNQYSVIAINPKHCAKAKYDTAEQFIKWITGAEAQQLIKDFKLLGKPLFTPNAKM
;
A
#
# COMPACT_ATOMS: atom_id res chain seq x y z
N MET A 1 -39.40 -90.65 -4.80
CA MET A 1 -38.56 -89.88 -3.86
C MET A 1 -37.72 -88.91 -4.69
N LYS A 2 -38.18 -87.64 -4.75
CA LYS A 2 -37.47 -86.59 -5.49
C LYS A 2 -36.81 -85.67 -4.45
N ARG A 3 -35.47 -85.58 -4.53
CA ARG A 3 -34.66 -84.70 -3.67
C ARG A 3 -34.54 -83.32 -4.33
N LEU A 4 -35.04 -82.31 -3.64
CA LEU A 4 -34.98 -80.88 -4.02
C LEU A 4 -33.68 -80.33 -3.51
N PHE A 5 -32.78 -79.91 -4.39
CA PHE A 5 -31.59 -79.15 -4.03
C PHE A 5 -31.95 -77.60 -4.01
N VAL A 6 -31.87 -77.00 -2.89
CA VAL A 6 -31.97 -75.51 -2.75
C VAL A 6 -30.55 -74.98 -2.84
N ALA A 7 -30.26 -74.29 -3.92
CA ALA A 7 -28.99 -73.53 -4.06
C ALA A 7 -29.15 -72.15 -3.41
N LEU A 8 -28.41 -71.89 -2.32
CA LEU A 8 -28.34 -70.62 -1.62
C LEU A 8 -27.29 -69.76 -2.30
N THR A 9 -27.71 -68.77 -3.08
CA THR A 9 -26.83 -67.79 -3.74
C THR A 9 -26.55 -66.65 -2.77
N CYS A 10 -25.34 -66.59 -2.15
CA CYS A 10 -24.83 -65.47 -1.38
C CYS A 10 -24.45 -64.31 -2.33
N LEU A 11 -25.26 -63.27 -2.38
CA LEU A 11 -24.95 -62.04 -3.08
C LEU A 11 -24.03 -61.17 -2.18
N ALA A 12 -22.74 -61.20 -2.44
CA ALA A 12 -21.78 -60.34 -1.76
C ALA A 12 -21.93 -58.86 -2.24
N LEU A 13 -22.52 -58.02 -1.42
CA LEU A 13 -22.63 -56.58 -1.70
C LEU A 13 -21.28 -55.90 -1.43
N THR A 14 -20.49 -55.71 -2.48
CA THR A 14 -19.23 -54.96 -2.41
C THR A 14 -19.56 -53.45 -2.33
N VAL A 15 -19.55 -52.89 -1.14
CA VAL A 15 -19.69 -51.45 -0.93
C VAL A 15 -18.35 -50.81 -1.35
N CYS A 16 -18.32 -50.22 -2.55
CA CYS A 16 -17.23 -49.36 -3.01
C CYS A 16 -17.29 -48.03 -2.20
N LEU A 17 -16.46 -47.93 -1.15
CA LEU A 17 -16.17 -46.66 -0.48
C LEU A 17 -15.36 -45.80 -1.45
N LEU A 18 -16.03 -44.97 -2.24
CA LEU A 18 -15.39 -43.87 -2.97
C LEU A 18 -14.80 -42.89 -1.96
N PRO A 19 -13.52 -42.54 -2.08
CA PRO A 19 -12.98 -41.45 -1.22
C PRO A 19 -13.75 -40.17 -1.54
N VAL A 20 -14.50 -39.66 -0.56
CA VAL A 20 -15.04 -38.33 -0.61
C VAL A 20 -13.85 -37.40 -0.51
N SER A 21 -13.34 -36.92 -1.65
CA SER A 21 -12.39 -35.82 -1.68
C SER A 21 -13.12 -34.62 -1.09
N SER A 22 -12.93 -34.38 0.20
CA SER A 22 -13.31 -33.14 0.84
C SER A 22 -12.51 -32.05 0.11
N SER A 23 -13.15 -31.37 -0.83
CA SER A 23 -12.64 -30.11 -1.35
C SER A 23 -12.59 -29.17 -0.15
N ALA A 24 -11.40 -28.98 0.42
CA ALA A 24 -11.20 -27.96 1.44
C ALA A 24 -11.64 -26.63 0.82
N GLU A 25 -12.67 -26.00 1.40
CA GLU A 25 -13.14 -24.68 0.97
C GLU A 25 -11.93 -23.73 0.94
N GLU A 26 -11.62 -23.20 -0.24
CA GLU A 26 -10.44 -22.35 -0.43
C GLU A 26 -10.58 -21.10 0.45
N LYS A 27 -9.78 -21.02 1.50
CA LYS A 27 -9.81 -19.89 2.43
C LYS A 27 -9.39 -18.63 1.69
N THR A 28 -10.22 -17.62 1.68
CA THR A 28 -9.97 -16.34 1.03
C THR A 28 -9.96 -15.22 2.06
N LEU A 29 -8.97 -14.34 1.96
CA LEU A 29 -8.84 -13.09 2.73
C LEU A 29 -9.08 -11.89 1.81
N MET A 30 -10.03 -11.03 2.17
CA MET A 30 -10.34 -9.80 1.43
C MET A 30 -9.64 -8.62 2.06
N MET A 31 -8.80 -7.93 1.27
CA MET A 31 -8.03 -6.75 1.69
C MET A 31 -8.51 -5.50 0.97
N ALA A 32 -8.55 -4.36 1.67
CA ALA A 32 -8.54 -3.06 1.02
C ALA A 32 -7.17 -2.40 1.18
N THR A 33 -6.67 -1.85 0.07
CA THR A 33 -5.37 -1.16 0.03
C THR A 33 -5.46 0.14 -0.77
N THR A 34 -4.32 0.82 -0.97
CA THR A 34 -4.28 2.04 -1.77
C THR A 34 -3.84 1.77 -3.21
N THR A 35 -4.32 2.61 -4.15
CA THR A 35 -3.89 2.54 -5.55
C THR A 35 -2.37 2.73 -5.70
N SER A 36 -1.73 3.53 -4.83
CA SER A 36 -0.28 3.68 -4.85
C SER A 36 0.44 2.40 -4.42
N THR A 37 -0.09 1.64 -3.45
CA THR A 37 0.44 0.33 -3.06
C THR A 37 0.28 -0.70 -4.18
N ASP A 38 -0.94 -0.82 -4.71
CA ASP A 38 -1.28 -1.74 -5.81
C ASP A 38 -0.39 -1.51 -7.03
N ASN A 39 -0.25 -0.25 -7.44
CA ASN A 39 0.59 0.14 -8.57
C ASN A 39 2.07 -0.23 -8.44
N THR A 40 2.57 -0.57 -7.26
CA THR A 40 3.96 -1.05 -7.10
C THR A 40 4.14 -2.48 -7.60
N GLY A 41 3.07 -3.29 -7.62
CA GLY A 41 3.14 -4.74 -7.87
C GLY A 41 3.61 -5.55 -6.66
N LEU A 42 3.76 -4.92 -5.49
CA LEU A 42 4.18 -5.63 -4.27
C LEU A 42 3.19 -6.74 -3.88
N LEU A 43 1.89 -6.46 -3.99
CA LEU A 43 0.87 -7.46 -3.65
C LEU A 43 0.86 -8.63 -4.63
N ASP A 44 1.07 -8.39 -5.93
CA ASP A 44 1.22 -9.45 -6.93
C ASP A 44 2.43 -10.34 -6.63
N TYR A 45 3.50 -9.76 -6.06
CA TYR A 45 4.69 -10.48 -5.66
C TYR A 45 4.49 -11.27 -4.35
N LEU A 46 3.77 -10.72 -3.36
CA LEU A 46 3.60 -11.32 -2.03
C LEU A 46 2.44 -12.34 -1.96
N ALA A 47 1.34 -12.11 -2.68
CA ALA A 47 0.13 -12.94 -2.58
C ALA A 47 0.35 -14.42 -2.92
N PRO A 48 1.10 -14.81 -3.98
CA PRO A 48 1.41 -16.22 -4.26
C PRO A 48 2.21 -16.86 -3.10
N LYS A 49 3.14 -16.14 -2.50
CA LYS A 49 3.98 -16.64 -1.39
C LYS A 49 3.18 -16.79 -0.10
N PHE A 50 2.25 -15.90 0.15
CA PHE A 50 1.30 -16.05 1.26
C PHE A 50 0.41 -17.28 1.06
N LYS A 51 -0.11 -17.48 -0.17
CA LYS A 51 -0.92 -18.67 -0.49
C LYS A 51 -0.11 -19.96 -0.33
N GLU A 52 1.14 -19.99 -0.79
CA GLU A 52 2.05 -21.13 -0.62
C GLU A 52 2.30 -21.45 0.86
N ALA A 53 2.53 -20.43 1.70
CA ALA A 53 2.82 -20.61 3.11
C ALA A 53 1.61 -20.98 3.97
N THR A 54 0.38 -20.60 3.58
CA THR A 54 -0.80 -20.69 4.45
C THR A 54 -2.00 -21.42 3.83
N GLY A 55 -2.03 -21.64 2.53
CA GLY A 55 -3.20 -22.13 1.78
C GLY A 55 -4.32 -21.08 1.65
N ILE A 56 -4.08 -19.81 2.03
CA ILE A 56 -5.08 -18.74 1.98
C ILE A 56 -4.86 -17.89 0.74
N GLU A 57 -5.91 -17.70 -0.06
CA GLU A 57 -5.88 -16.80 -1.20
C GLU A 57 -6.10 -15.35 -0.75
N LEU A 58 -5.16 -14.46 -1.04
CA LEU A 58 -5.30 -13.03 -0.82
C LEU A 58 -5.95 -12.37 -2.04
N LYS A 59 -7.09 -11.72 -1.83
CA LYS A 59 -7.76 -10.86 -2.82
C LYS A 59 -7.80 -9.44 -2.31
N TRP A 60 -7.67 -8.45 -3.20
CA TRP A 60 -7.70 -7.06 -2.75
C TRP A 60 -8.45 -6.14 -3.70
N THR A 61 -8.87 -5.02 -3.13
CA THR A 61 -9.36 -3.86 -3.86
C THR A 61 -8.49 -2.65 -3.55
N ALA A 62 -8.11 -1.90 -4.58
CA ALA A 62 -7.26 -0.73 -4.47
C ALA A 62 -8.06 0.56 -4.65
N THR A 63 -7.91 1.50 -3.69
CA THR A 63 -8.63 2.78 -3.71
C THR A 63 -7.83 3.84 -2.94
N GLY A 64 -8.39 5.04 -2.71
CA GLY A 64 -7.78 6.02 -1.80
C GLY A 64 -7.91 5.59 -0.33
N THR A 65 -6.94 5.98 0.54
CA THR A 65 -6.92 5.58 1.97
C THR A 65 -8.26 5.78 2.68
N GLY A 66 -8.90 6.94 2.50
CA GLY A 66 -10.20 7.22 3.15
C GLY A 66 -11.29 6.23 2.74
N LYS A 67 -11.34 5.86 1.46
CA LYS A 67 -12.29 4.88 0.95
C LYS A 67 -11.93 3.46 1.40
N ALA A 68 -10.63 3.10 1.47
CA ALA A 68 -10.19 1.82 2.02
C ALA A 68 -10.63 1.66 3.49
N LEU A 69 -10.41 2.68 4.33
CA LEU A 69 -10.90 2.70 5.71
C LEU A 69 -12.42 2.57 5.77
N LYS A 70 -13.15 3.23 4.86
CA LYS A 70 -14.61 3.13 4.81
C LYS A 70 -15.09 1.71 4.45
N LEU A 71 -14.41 1.02 3.54
CA LEU A 71 -14.70 -0.39 3.25
C LEU A 71 -14.54 -1.27 4.51
N GLY A 72 -13.46 -1.06 5.27
CA GLY A 72 -13.28 -1.73 6.57
C GLY A 72 -14.39 -1.40 7.57
N GLN A 73 -14.77 -0.12 7.69
CA GLN A 73 -15.86 0.33 8.55
C GLN A 73 -17.21 -0.29 8.17
N ASN A 74 -17.45 -0.48 6.87
CA ASN A 74 -18.67 -1.09 6.35
C ASN A 74 -18.65 -2.64 6.41
N CYS A 75 -17.56 -3.25 6.87
CA CYS A 75 -17.39 -4.71 6.88
C CYS A 75 -17.34 -5.35 5.46
N ASP A 76 -16.84 -4.64 4.47
CA ASP A 76 -16.72 -5.11 3.09
C ASP A 76 -15.39 -5.85 2.84
N VAL A 77 -14.45 -5.78 3.79
CA VAL A 77 -13.13 -6.43 3.75
C VAL A 77 -12.78 -6.97 5.14
N ASP A 78 -11.76 -7.83 5.19
CA ASP A 78 -11.31 -8.49 6.42
C ASP A 78 -10.07 -7.81 7.02
N ILE A 79 -9.26 -7.17 6.16
CA ILE A 79 -7.99 -6.54 6.53
C ILE A 79 -7.72 -5.31 5.67
N LEU A 80 -6.98 -4.37 6.22
CA LEU A 80 -6.50 -3.18 5.53
C LEU A 80 -4.97 -3.21 5.43
N MET A 81 -4.43 -2.73 4.29
CA MET A 81 -3.01 -2.36 4.14
C MET A 81 -2.94 -0.95 3.61
N VAL A 82 -2.61 0.00 4.48
CA VAL A 82 -2.66 1.44 4.21
C VAL A 82 -1.43 2.17 4.78
N HIS A 83 -1.27 3.46 4.47
CA HIS A 83 -0.09 4.24 4.85
C HIS A 83 -0.44 5.68 5.27
N ALA A 84 -1.38 5.82 6.20
CA ALA A 84 -1.80 7.10 6.78
C ALA A 84 -1.94 6.97 8.32
N PRO A 85 -0.83 6.87 9.07
CA PRO A 85 -0.82 6.51 10.48
C PRO A 85 -1.82 7.29 11.36
N PRO A 86 -2.05 8.62 11.19
CA PRO A 86 -3.05 9.32 12.00
C PRO A 86 -4.48 8.78 11.77
N ALA A 87 -4.87 8.54 10.51
CA ALA A 87 -6.19 8.01 10.18
C ALA A 87 -6.36 6.55 10.62
N GLU A 88 -5.31 5.75 10.51
CA GLU A 88 -5.25 4.36 10.97
C GLU A 88 -5.43 4.25 12.50
N LYS A 89 -4.69 5.07 13.25
CA LYS A 89 -4.79 5.12 14.72
C LYS A 89 -6.19 5.54 15.15
N LYS A 90 -6.78 6.52 14.46
CA LYS A 90 -8.18 6.91 14.71
C LYS A 90 -9.15 5.77 14.41
N PHE A 91 -8.99 5.06 13.29
CA PHE A 91 -9.82 3.91 12.91
C PHE A 91 -9.82 2.81 13.98
N VAL A 92 -8.64 2.53 14.57
CA VAL A 92 -8.51 1.58 15.68
C VAL A 92 -9.14 2.13 16.97
N ALA A 93 -8.89 3.39 17.30
CA ALA A 93 -9.46 4.03 18.50
C ALA A 93 -11.00 4.11 18.46
N ASP A 94 -11.58 4.29 17.26
CA ASP A 94 -13.03 4.27 17.03
C ASP A 94 -13.62 2.83 17.11
N GLY A 95 -12.79 1.79 17.29
CA GLY A 95 -13.23 0.41 17.46
C GLY A 95 -13.49 -0.36 16.14
N PHE A 96 -13.21 0.23 14.98
CA PHE A 96 -13.42 -0.43 13.68
C PHE A 96 -12.31 -1.43 13.32
N GLY A 97 -11.09 -1.22 13.79
CA GLY A 97 -9.94 -2.08 13.54
C GLY A 97 -9.26 -2.54 14.81
N THR A 98 -8.47 -3.61 14.69
CA THR A 98 -7.60 -4.14 15.74
C THR A 98 -6.26 -4.59 15.17
N ASP A 99 -5.29 -4.90 16.03
CA ASP A 99 -3.98 -5.48 15.66
C ASP A 99 -3.23 -4.71 14.56
N ARG A 100 -3.27 -3.38 14.63
CA ARG A 100 -2.46 -2.55 13.74
C ARG A 100 -0.97 -2.86 13.93
N ARG A 101 -0.32 -3.28 12.84
CA ARG A 101 1.12 -3.55 12.80
C ARG A 101 1.77 -2.72 11.68
N GLU A 102 2.86 -2.04 12.01
CA GLU A 102 3.75 -1.45 11.03
C GLU A 102 4.55 -2.57 10.36
N ILE A 103 4.67 -2.54 9.02
CA ILE A 103 5.25 -3.65 8.26
C ILE A 103 6.43 -3.22 7.40
N MET A 104 6.40 -2.02 6.88
CA MET A 104 7.42 -1.46 6.00
C MET A 104 7.22 0.03 5.82
N TYR A 105 8.23 0.70 5.29
CA TYR A 105 8.08 2.07 4.79
C TYR A 105 8.79 2.24 3.45
N ASN A 106 8.35 3.20 2.67
CA ASN A 106 9.10 3.88 1.63
C ASN A 106 9.18 5.37 1.99
N ASP A 107 9.49 6.22 1.05
CA ASP A 107 9.56 7.66 1.30
C ASP A 107 8.87 8.47 0.20
N PHE A 108 8.62 9.72 0.54
CA PHE A 108 8.37 10.79 -0.41
C PHE A 108 9.68 11.50 -0.74
N VAL A 109 9.73 12.09 -1.92
CA VAL A 109 10.86 12.87 -2.40
C VAL A 109 10.37 14.19 -2.99
N ILE A 110 11.18 15.25 -2.88
CA ILE A 110 10.96 16.47 -3.65
C ILE A 110 11.81 16.40 -4.91
N ILE A 111 11.17 16.52 -6.04
CA ILE A 111 11.81 16.52 -7.35
C ILE A 111 11.71 17.90 -7.99
N GLY A 112 12.69 18.22 -8.82
CA GLY A 112 12.75 19.49 -9.50
C GLY A 112 13.76 19.49 -10.64
N PRO A 113 13.93 20.62 -11.34
CA PRO A 113 14.89 20.77 -12.43
C PRO A 113 16.30 20.37 -11.99
N ALA A 114 17.06 19.71 -12.86
CA ALA A 114 18.44 19.31 -12.55
C ALA A 114 19.36 20.49 -12.21
N SER A 115 19.07 21.68 -12.75
CA SER A 115 19.79 22.94 -12.46
C SER A 115 19.51 23.50 -11.06
N ASP A 116 18.44 23.05 -10.42
CA ASP A 116 18.00 23.45 -9.09
C ASP A 116 18.06 24.96 -8.83
N PRO A 117 17.32 25.80 -9.55
CA PRO A 117 17.37 27.24 -9.38
C PRO A 117 16.93 27.70 -7.98
N ALA A 118 16.15 26.91 -7.27
CA ALA A 118 15.80 27.21 -5.88
C ALA A 118 16.90 26.82 -4.87
N GLY A 119 17.85 25.96 -5.26
CA GLY A 119 18.99 25.57 -4.41
C GLY A 119 18.61 24.62 -3.27
N ILE A 120 17.56 23.80 -3.45
CA ILE A 120 17.02 22.94 -2.40
C ILE A 120 17.71 21.58 -2.29
N LYS A 121 18.61 21.24 -3.21
CA LYS A 121 19.28 19.95 -3.24
C LYS A 121 20.00 19.64 -1.94
N GLY A 122 19.67 18.50 -1.34
CA GLY A 122 20.29 18.02 -0.09
C GLY A 122 19.90 18.82 1.17
N LYS A 123 18.89 19.68 1.07
CA LYS A 123 18.38 20.44 2.24
C LYS A 123 17.38 19.60 3.04
N SER A 124 17.16 20.00 4.29
CA SER A 124 16.01 19.51 5.06
C SER A 124 14.69 19.96 4.40
N ILE A 125 13.58 19.28 4.68
CA ILE A 125 12.26 19.69 4.17
C ILE A 125 11.94 21.13 4.62
N LYS A 126 12.26 21.47 5.87
CA LYS A 126 12.02 22.82 6.41
C LYS A 126 12.74 23.88 5.57
N ASP A 127 14.03 23.69 5.32
CA ASP A 127 14.85 24.64 4.56
C ASP A 127 14.43 24.67 3.08
N ALA A 128 14.18 23.49 2.49
CA ALA A 128 13.75 23.37 1.10
C ALA A 128 12.43 24.15 0.86
N PHE A 129 11.44 23.97 1.72
CA PHE A 129 10.15 24.66 1.58
C PHE A 129 10.27 26.16 1.84
N ALA A 130 11.12 26.58 2.77
CA ALA A 130 11.43 28.01 2.98
C ALA A 130 12.06 28.61 1.70
N MET A 131 13.05 27.94 1.12
CA MET A 131 13.71 28.40 -0.12
C MET A 131 12.76 28.46 -1.31
N LEU A 132 11.88 27.45 -1.48
CA LEU A 132 10.85 27.46 -2.52
C LEU A 132 9.93 28.66 -2.38
N LYS A 133 9.48 28.94 -1.15
CA LYS A 133 8.64 30.11 -0.84
C LYS A 133 9.36 31.42 -1.10
N ASP A 134 10.57 31.60 -0.57
CA ASP A 134 11.34 32.85 -0.67
C ASP A 134 11.66 33.20 -2.12
N LYS A 135 11.97 32.21 -2.93
CA LYS A 135 12.24 32.38 -4.36
C LYS A 135 10.99 32.37 -5.23
N LYS A 136 9.80 32.14 -4.64
CA LYS A 136 8.54 31.95 -5.38
C LYS A 136 8.71 30.95 -6.51
N ALA A 137 9.48 29.89 -6.24
CA ALA A 137 9.77 28.84 -7.23
C ALA A 137 8.49 28.05 -7.52
N VAL A 138 8.20 27.81 -8.80
CA VAL A 138 6.99 27.08 -9.21
C VAL A 138 6.94 25.74 -8.48
N PHE A 139 5.93 25.55 -7.66
CA PHE A 139 5.67 24.30 -6.98
C PHE A 139 4.31 23.75 -7.41
N THR A 140 4.32 22.51 -7.89
CA THR A 140 3.13 21.86 -8.42
C THR A 140 2.60 20.86 -7.41
N SER A 141 1.45 21.16 -6.83
CA SER A 141 0.73 20.32 -5.87
C SER A 141 -0.31 19.46 -6.57
N ARG A 142 -0.60 18.29 -6.05
CA ARG A 142 -1.74 17.49 -6.51
C ARG A 142 -3.08 18.19 -6.30
N GLY A 143 -3.29 18.85 -5.17
CA GLY A 143 -4.51 19.62 -4.89
C GLY A 143 -5.82 18.80 -4.86
N ASP A 144 -5.76 17.46 -4.70
CA ASP A 144 -6.86 16.50 -4.93
C ASP A 144 -7.30 15.73 -3.68
N ASN A 145 -6.89 16.14 -2.50
CA ASN A 145 -7.13 15.45 -1.22
C ASN A 145 -6.60 14.00 -1.13
N SER A 146 -5.73 13.58 -2.05
CA SER A 146 -5.04 12.28 -1.99
C SER A 146 -4.12 12.16 -0.78
N GLY A 147 -3.60 10.96 -0.53
CA GLY A 147 -2.58 10.73 0.50
C GLY A 147 -1.33 11.58 0.30
N THR A 148 -0.86 11.72 -0.94
CA THR A 148 0.28 12.59 -1.31
C THR A 148 -0.01 14.06 -1.01
N HIS A 149 -1.19 14.57 -1.40
CA HIS A 149 -1.58 15.95 -1.10
C HIS A 149 -1.66 16.20 0.41
N LYS A 150 -2.29 15.31 1.17
CA LYS A 150 -2.34 15.41 2.64
C LYS A 150 -0.95 15.40 3.27
N LYS A 151 -0.04 14.58 2.75
CA LYS A 151 1.36 14.56 3.19
C LYS A 151 2.05 15.88 2.91
N GLU A 152 1.92 16.43 1.71
CA GLU A 152 2.46 17.73 1.33
C GLU A 152 1.99 18.84 2.30
N LEU A 153 0.67 18.94 2.55
CA LEU A 153 0.12 19.91 3.50
C LEU A 153 0.73 19.74 4.91
N SER A 154 0.97 18.50 5.34
CA SER A 154 1.61 18.23 6.62
C SER A 154 3.07 18.70 6.66
N LEU A 155 3.78 18.66 5.52
CA LEU A 155 5.18 19.12 5.42
C LEU A 155 5.28 20.64 5.45
N TRP A 156 4.37 21.39 4.79
CA TRP A 156 4.25 22.84 4.92
C TRP A 156 4.06 23.22 6.40
N LYS A 157 3.16 22.53 7.09
CA LYS A 157 2.93 22.74 8.53
C LYS A 157 4.17 22.41 9.38
N ALA A 158 4.85 21.29 9.10
CA ALA A 158 6.07 20.88 9.81
C ALA A 158 7.22 21.87 9.60
N ALA A 159 7.26 22.54 8.45
CA ALA A 159 8.19 23.63 8.17
C ALA A 159 7.82 24.95 8.87
N ASN A 160 6.69 25.00 9.60
CA ASN A 160 6.11 26.23 10.17
C ASN A 160 5.76 27.29 9.11
N LEU A 161 5.35 26.85 7.93
CA LEU A 161 4.96 27.71 6.82
C LEU A 161 3.47 27.52 6.50
N PRO A 162 2.75 28.62 6.18
CA PRO A 162 1.41 28.46 5.64
C PRO A 162 1.47 27.81 4.26
N VAL A 163 0.45 27.02 3.93
CA VAL A 163 0.27 26.50 2.58
C VAL A 163 0.06 27.68 1.63
N PRO A 164 0.84 27.79 0.54
CA PRO A 164 0.77 28.96 -0.35
C PRO A 164 -0.34 28.85 -1.41
N ASP A 165 -1.54 28.41 -1.01
CA ASP A 165 -2.66 28.09 -1.86
C ASP A 165 -3.23 29.26 -2.69
N LYS A 166 -2.88 30.50 -2.31
CA LYS A 166 -3.27 31.74 -3.00
C LYS A 166 -2.16 32.33 -3.86
N GLU A 167 -0.98 31.72 -3.83
CA GLU A 167 0.19 32.22 -4.55
C GLU A 167 0.22 31.69 -5.98
N SER A 168 0.55 32.52 -6.96
CA SER A 168 0.59 32.15 -8.37
C SER A 168 1.66 31.10 -8.72
N TRP A 169 2.71 30.98 -7.90
CA TRP A 169 3.76 29.99 -8.04
C TRP A 169 3.38 28.60 -7.47
N TYR A 170 2.29 28.51 -6.70
CA TYR A 170 1.78 27.25 -6.16
C TYR A 170 0.61 26.77 -7.03
N VAL A 171 0.85 25.74 -7.82
CA VAL A 171 -0.08 25.26 -8.85
C VAL A 171 -0.76 23.98 -8.39
N GLN A 172 -2.04 24.04 -8.11
CA GLN A 172 -2.85 22.87 -7.78
C GLN A 172 -3.40 22.25 -9.07
N THR A 173 -3.03 20.99 -9.35
CA THR A 173 -3.39 20.34 -10.62
C THR A 173 -4.74 19.65 -10.60
N GLY A 174 -5.17 19.17 -9.45
CA GLY A 174 -6.34 18.29 -9.33
C GLY A 174 -6.15 16.93 -10.00
N GLN A 175 -4.90 16.55 -10.36
CA GLN A 175 -4.59 15.39 -11.20
C GLN A 175 -3.86 14.27 -10.41
N GLY A 176 -3.77 13.09 -11.03
CA GLY A 176 -2.94 11.99 -10.51
C GLY A 176 -1.45 12.32 -10.52
N MET A 177 -0.63 11.54 -9.77
CA MET A 177 0.75 11.91 -9.51
C MET A 177 1.61 12.03 -10.76
N LEU A 178 1.52 11.08 -11.71
CA LEU A 178 2.31 11.15 -12.97
C LEU A 178 1.95 12.39 -13.79
N ALA A 179 0.67 12.73 -13.90
CA ALA A 179 0.24 13.95 -14.59
C ALA A 179 0.78 15.22 -13.88
N THR A 180 0.73 15.24 -12.54
CA THR A 180 1.29 16.34 -11.75
C THR A 180 2.81 16.49 -11.97
N ILE A 181 3.56 15.39 -12.05
CA ILE A 181 4.99 15.42 -12.37
C ILE A 181 5.24 16.00 -13.77
N ASN A 182 4.46 15.59 -14.77
CA ASN A 182 4.61 16.10 -16.12
C ASN A 182 4.33 17.63 -16.19
N ILE A 183 3.29 18.10 -15.49
CA ILE A 183 2.98 19.53 -15.40
C ILE A 183 4.12 20.29 -14.69
N ALA A 184 4.71 19.71 -13.65
CA ALA A 184 5.88 20.28 -12.99
C ALA A 184 7.08 20.38 -13.94
N ALA A 185 7.32 19.34 -14.75
CA ALA A 185 8.40 19.31 -15.75
C ALA A 185 8.20 20.39 -16.83
N GLU A 186 6.99 20.51 -17.38
CA GLU A 186 6.64 21.54 -18.39
C GLU A 186 6.85 22.97 -17.87
N ARG A 187 6.63 23.18 -16.56
CA ARG A 187 6.79 24.47 -15.88
C ARG A 187 8.20 24.72 -15.34
N ASN A 188 9.13 23.78 -15.57
CA ASN A 188 10.46 23.81 -14.96
C ASN A 188 10.38 24.02 -13.44
N GLY A 189 9.40 23.39 -12.80
CA GLY A 189 9.04 23.57 -11.41
C GLY A 189 9.37 22.36 -10.53
N TYR A 190 8.96 22.44 -9.29
CA TYR A 190 9.17 21.44 -8.26
C TYR A 190 7.85 20.74 -7.92
N THR A 191 7.92 19.51 -7.44
CA THR A 191 6.77 18.79 -6.88
C THR A 191 7.22 17.74 -5.88
N MET A 192 6.29 17.28 -5.05
CA MET A 192 6.48 16.13 -4.19
C MET A 192 5.83 14.89 -4.79
N THR A 193 6.52 13.76 -4.70
CA THR A 193 5.98 12.46 -5.13
C THR A 193 6.46 11.34 -4.20
N ASP A 194 5.74 10.22 -4.17
CA ASP A 194 6.28 8.99 -3.60
C ASP A 194 7.38 8.42 -4.50
N ARG A 195 8.37 7.74 -3.90
CA ARG A 195 9.51 7.16 -4.62
C ARG A 195 9.08 6.14 -5.69
N GLY A 196 8.05 5.35 -5.44
CA GLY A 196 7.56 4.37 -6.42
C GLY A 196 7.08 5.03 -7.70
N THR A 197 6.31 6.12 -7.59
CA THR A 197 5.88 6.91 -8.76
C THR A 197 7.08 7.56 -9.46
N TYR A 198 8.09 8.05 -8.72
CA TYR A 198 9.30 8.59 -9.33
C TYR A 198 10.08 7.53 -10.11
N ILE A 199 10.23 6.31 -9.58
CA ILE A 199 10.90 5.20 -10.28
C ILE A 199 10.20 4.90 -11.62
N LYS A 200 8.87 4.88 -11.63
CA LYS A 200 8.09 4.72 -12.87
C LYS A 200 8.27 5.89 -13.84
N TYR A 201 8.23 7.12 -13.34
CA TYR A 201 8.49 8.31 -14.14
C TYR A 201 9.87 8.27 -14.79
N GLU A 202 10.90 7.95 -14.03
CA GLU A 202 12.27 7.82 -14.54
C GLU A 202 12.39 6.70 -15.60
N SER A 203 11.73 5.57 -15.37
CA SER A 203 11.70 4.49 -16.36
C SER A 203 10.99 4.90 -17.66
N ASN A 204 9.88 5.61 -17.57
CA ASN A 204 9.17 6.13 -18.76
C ASN A 204 10.04 7.10 -19.57
N MET A 205 10.93 7.82 -18.90
CA MET A 205 11.92 8.74 -19.51
C MET A 205 13.24 8.04 -19.85
N LYS A 206 13.25 6.70 -19.92
CA LYS A 206 14.45 5.89 -20.27
C LYS A 206 15.68 6.23 -19.43
N GLY A 207 15.46 6.51 -18.12
CA GLY A 207 16.51 6.85 -17.15
C GLY A 207 17.01 8.31 -17.19
N ASN A 208 16.48 9.14 -18.09
CA ASN A 208 16.86 10.55 -18.16
C ASN A 208 15.66 11.51 -17.99
N PRO A 209 15.00 11.51 -16.82
CA PRO A 209 13.89 12.40 -16.55
C PRO A 209 14.35 13.86 -16.43
N PRO A 210 13.55 14.83 -16.89
CA PRO A 210 13.86 16.25 -16.75
C PRO A 210 13.89 16.71 -15.29
N LEU A 211 13.06 16.10 -14.43
CA LEU A 211 13.08 16.36 -12.99
C LEU A 211 13.91 15.28 -12.27
N LYS A 212 14.76 15.70 -11.36
CA LYS A 212 15.64 14.85 -10.55
C LYS A 212 15.23 14.94 -9.08
N ILE A 213 15.54 13.89 -8.30
CA ILE A 213 15.39 13.94 -6.84
C ILE A 213 16.38 14.98 -6.30
N LEU A 214 15.86 15.93 -5.54
CA LEU A 214 16.63 17.01 -4.93
C LEU A 214 16.61 16.91 -3.40
N VAL A 215 15.48 16.50 -2.80
CA VAL A 215 15.36 16.30 -1.35
C VAL A 215 14.84 14.91 -1.07
N GLU A 216 15.56 14.17 -0.26
CA GLU A 216 15.25 12.82 0.21
C GLU A 216 15.91 12.55 1.57
N GLY A 217 15.53 11.44 2.22
CA GLY A 217 16.19 10.97 3.45
C GLY A 217 15.80 11.71 4.73
N ASP A 218 14.99 12.75 4.68
CA ASP A 218 14.46 13.40 5.87
C ASP A 218 13.41 12.49 6.53
N ALA A 219 13.49 12.34 7.85
CA ALA A 219 12.57 11.46 8.61
C ALA A 219 11.10 11.81 8.42
N VAL A 220 10.79 13.10 8.19
CA VAL A 220 9.42 13.53 7.93
C VAL A 220 8.90 13.10 6.56
N LEU A 221 9.77 12.63 5.66
CA LEU A 221 9.39 12.09 4.35
C LEU A 221 9.02 10.61 4.40
N LEU A 222 9.25 9.93 5.51
CA LEU A 222 8.90 8.51 5.63
C LEU A 222 7.41 8.29 5.42
N ASN A 223 7.11 7.24 4.68
CA ASN A 223 5.76 6.80 4.32
C ASN A 223 5.53 5.41 4.90
N GLN A 224 5.05 5.37 6.15
CA GLN A 224 4.86 4.14 6.91
C GLN A 224 3.62 3.39 6.47
N TYR A 225 3.77 2.12 6.12
CA TYR A 225 2.70 1.18 5.80
C TYR A 225 2.36 0.32 7.01
N SER A 226 1.08 0.08 7.18
CA SER A 226 0.56 -0.78 8.25
C SER A 226 -0.52 -1.70 7.72
N VAL A 227 -0.68 -2.84 8.39
CA VAL A 227 -1.84 -3.72 8.26
C VAL A 227 -2.72 -3.57 9.48
N ILE A 228 -4.05 -3.71 9.32
CA ILE A 228 -5.05 -3.57 10.38
C ILE A 228 -6.13 -4.61 10.13
N ALA A 229 -6.34 -5.54 11.04
CA ALA A 229 -7.49 -6.45 10.98
C ALA A 229 -8.79 -5.69 11.27
N ILE A 230 -9.88 -6.05 10.60
CA ILE A 230 -11.20 -5.52 10.96
C ILE A 230 -11.63 -6.14 12.29
N ASN A 231 -12.11 -5.30 13.21
CA ASN A 231 -12.46 -5.72 14.54
C ASN A 231 -13.68 -6.66 14.54
N PRO A 232 -13.57 -7.92 15.00
CA PRO A 232 -14.69 -8.86 14.99
C PRO A 232 -15.83 -8.44 15.92
N LYS A 233 -15.57 -7.59 16.92
CA LYS A 233 -16.62 -7.01 17.77
C LYS A 233 -17.48 -5.97 17.02
N HIS A 234 -16.91 -5.32 16.02
CA HIS A 234 -17.61 -4.41 15.12
C HIS A 234 -18.24 -5.18 13.94
N CYS A 235 -17.51 -6.11 13.37
CA CYS A 235 -17.87 -6.85 12.15
C CYS A 235 -17.80 -8.37 12.41
N ALA A 236 -18.88 -8.96 12.89
CA ALA A 236 -18.93 -10.41 13.17
C ALA A 236 -18.70 -11.30 11.93
N LYS A 237 -18.91 -10.77 10.70
CA LYS A 237 -18.64 -11.49 9.45
C LYS A 237 -17.18 -11.39 8.97
N ALA A 238 -16.36 -10.51 9.54
CA ALA A 238 -14.96 -10.38 9.16
C ALA A 238 -14.18 -11.64 9.54
N LYS A 239 -13.37 -12.12 8.64
CA LYS A 239 -12.55 -13.34 8.82
C LYS A 239 -11.31 -13.03 9.66
N TYR A 240 -11.52 -12.70 10.93
CA TYR A 240 -10.46 -12.25 11.82
C TYR A 240 -9.30 -13.25 11.93
N ASP A 241 -9.57 -14.55 12.11
CA ASP A 241 -8.54 -15.58 12.24
C ASP A 241 -7.66 -15.66 10.98
N THR A 242 -8.26 -15.42 9.81
CA THR A 242 -7.54 -15.39 8.53
C THR A 242 -6.70 -14.11 8.40
N ALA A 243 -7.23 -12.98 8.86
CA ALA A 243 -6.50 -11.71 8.92
C ALA A 243 -5.32 -11.78 9.90
N GLU A 244 -5.49 -12.42 11.05
CA GLU A 244 -4.42 -12.66 12.03
C GLU A 244 -3.29 -13.52 11.44
N GLN A 245 -3.62 -14.56 10.69
CA GLN A 245 -2.64 -15.38 9.97
C GLN A 245 -1.83 -14.55 8.96
N PHE A 246 -2.49 -13.63 8.23
CA PHE A 246 -1.79 -12.70 7.33
C PHE A 246 -0.88 -11.75 8.12
N ILE A 247 -1.37 -11.16 9.21
CA ILE A 247 -0.57 -10.27 10.07
C ILE A 247 0.68 -11.00 10.58
N LYS A 248 0.50 -12.21 11.09
CA LYS A 248 1.63 -13.03 11.58
C LYS A 248 2.63 -13.35 10.48
N TRP A 249 2.15 -13.70 9.28
CA TRP A 249 3.02 -13.99 8.14
C TRP A 249 3.77 -12.74 7.68
N ILE A 250 3.07 -11.62 7.43
CA ILE A 250 3.67 -10.40 6.86
C ILE A 250 4.69 -9.75 7.82
N THR A 251 4.53 -9.94 9.14
CA THR A 251 5.47 -9.46 10.17
C THR A 251 6.58 -10.46 10.46
N GLY A 252 6.49 -11.69 9.96
CA GLY A 252 7.50 -12.74 10.14
C GLY A 252 8.75 -12.51 9.29
N ALA A 253 9.86 -13.13 9.69
CA ALA A 253 11.19 -12.92 9.09
C ALA A 253 11.20 -13.18 7.57
N GLU A 254 10.52 -14.22 7.11
CA GLU A 254 10.46 -14.57 5.68
C GLU A 254 9.80 -13.46 4.85
N ALA A 255 8.59 -13.04 5.21
CA ALA A 255 7.89 -11.99 4.48
C ALA A 255 8.60 -10.64 4.58
N GLN A 256 9.23 -10.33 5.70
CA GLN A 256 10.05 -9.11 5.85
C GLN A 256 11.28 -9.16 4.93
N GLN A 257 11.89 -10.35 4.73
CA GLN A 257 12.96 -10.52 3.75
C GLN A 257 12.44 -10.36 2.31
N LEU A 258 11.27 -10.92 1.99
CA LEU A 258 10.62 -10.72 0.69
C LEU A 258 10.35 -9.24 0.39
N ILE A 259 9.89 -8.48 1.38
CA ILE A 259 9.70 -7.02 1.24
C ILE A 259 11.03 -6.31 0.96
N LYS A 260 12.10 -6.69 1.67
CA LYS A 260 13.44 -6.13 1.48
C LYS A 260 14.00 -6.41 0.07
N ASP A 261 13.75 -7.60 -0.44
CA ASP A 261 14.26 -8.05 -1.74
C ASP A 261 13.43 -7.56 -2.92
N PHE A 262 12.21 -7.07 -2.64
CA PHE A 262 11.33 -6.54 -3.67
C PHE A 262 11.93 -5.34 -4.39
N LYS A 263 11.92 -5.39 -5.72
CA LYS A 263 12.42 -4.32 -6.58
C LYS A 263 11.36 -3.86 -7.58
N LEU A 264 11.08 -2.58 -7.59
CA LEU A 264 10.28 -1.96 -8.62
C LEU A 264 11.20 -1.55 -9.79
N LEU A 265 11.02 -2.16 -10.96
CA LEU A 265 11.85 -1.90 -12.14
C LEU A 265 13.36 -1.99 -11.84
N GLY A 266 13.75 -3.00 -11.06
CA GLY A 266 15.14 -3.26 -10.67
C GLY A 266 15.68 -2.43 -9.50
N LYS A 267 14.90 -1.48 -8.96
CA LYS A 267 15.28 -0.60 -7.85
C LYS A 267 14.61 -1.01 -6.54
N PRO A 268 15.32 -1.09 -5.41
CA PRO A 268 14.72 -1.28 -4.09
C PRO A 268 13.69 -0.18 -3.80
N LEU A 269 12.55 -0.54 -3.21
CA LEU A 269 11.47 0.41 -2.92
C LEU A 269 11.08 0.45 -1.44
N PHE A 270 11.03 -0.68 -0.78
CA PHE A 270 10.55 -0.76 0.60
C PHE A 270 11.65 -1.16 1.58
N THR A 271 11.57 -0.60 2.78
CA THR A 271 12.37 -1.01 3.93
C THR A 271 11.45 -1.68 4.93
N PRO A 272 11.65 -2.99 5.23
CA PRO A 272 10.87 -3.69 6.24
C PRO A 272 11.18 -3.15 7.63
N ASN A 273 10.16 -3.06 8.51
CA ASN A 273 10.33 -2.57 9.87
C ASN A 273 9.31 -3.15 10.87
N ALA A 274 8.75 -4.31 10.56
CA ALA A 274 7.87 -4.98 11.52
C ALA A 274 8.63 -5.29 12.81
N LYS A 275 8.00 -4.98 13.93
CA LYS A 275 8.49 -5.43 15.24
C LYS A 275 7.93 -6.83 15.49
N MET A 276 8.82 -7.77 15.69
CA MET A 276 8.49 -9.14 16.12
C MET A 276 8.00 -9.14 17.57
#